data_7a0f84a635df6bbd5dc32d6de99614e7
#
_entry.id   7a0f84a635df6bbd5dc32d6de99614e7
#
_cell.length_a   1.000
_cell.length_b   1.000
_cell.length_c   1.000
_cell.angle_alpha   90.00
_cell.angle_beta   90.00
_cell.angle_gamma   90.00
#
_symmetry.space_group_name_H-M   'P 1'
#
loop_
_entity.id
_entity.type
_entity.pdbx_description
1 polymer ?
#
loop_
_entity_poly.entity_id
_entity_poly.type
_entity_poly.pdbx_seq_one_letter_code
_entity_poly.pdbx_strand_id
1 'polypeptide(L)'
;RAGAVGLMQMIPDTAQLISRNGGVPYSRASLTDPRYNLELGQSVIELYRSYSSTGGQLPRVIASYNAGPIPVGRWANINDKGDPLLWIESIPYWETRYYVPSVMRNMWIYQGLDREDTPTLKAMAEHHWPAFPNGVTRISGDRSAAPEATRAGN
;
A
#
# COMPACT_ATOMS: atom_id res chain seq x y z
N ARG A 1 8.83 2.09 -20.08
CA ARG A 1 8.76 2.15 -18.60
C ARG A 1 8.26 3.53 -18.23
N ALA A 2 7.28 3.61 -17.32
CA ALA A 2 6.55 4.84 -16.99
C ALA A 2 7.37 5.88 -16.18
N GLY A 3 8.70 5.79 -16.12
CA GLY A 3 9.55 6.71 -15.36
C GLY A 3 9.38 6.64 -13.85
N ALA A 4 9.16 5.44 -13.33
CA ALA A 4 9.06 5.19 -11.90
C ALA A 4 10.36 5.54 -11.15
N VAL A 5 10.26 6.19 -9.99
CA VAL A 5 11.38 6.77 -9.24
C VAL A 5 11.34 6.36 -7.77
N GLY A 6 12.52 6.11 -7.20
CA GLY A 6 12.71 5.89 -5.77
C GLY A 6 12.29 4.52 -5.25
N LEU A 7 12.32 4.37 -3.91
CA LEU A 7 12.08 3.10 -3.22
C LEU A 7 10.68 2.52 -3.50
N MET A 8 9.67 3.38 -3.57
CA MET A 8 8.28 3.02 -3.83
C MET A 8 7.95 3.01 -5.33
N GLN A 9 8.95 3.18 -6.22
CA GLN A 9 8.76 3.22 -7.67
C GLN A 9 7.61 4.17 -8.08
N MET A 10 7.66 5.38 -7.54
CA MET A 10 6.61 6.38 -7.73
C MET A 10 6.60 6.93 -9.16
N ILE A 11 5.46 6.87 -9.81
CA ILE A 11 5.24 7.50 -11.11
C ILE A 11 4.91 8.97 -10.90
N PRO A 12 5.56 9.93 -11.60
CA PRO A 12 5.34 11.35 -11.40
C PRO A 12 3.88 11.79 -11.50
N ASP A 13 3.12 11.25 -12.44
CA ASP A 13 1.69 11.57 -12.63
C ASP A 13 0.86 11.11 -11.42
N THR A 14 1.20 9.96 -10.83
CA THR A 14 0.55 9.47 -9.61
C THR A 14 0.87 10.39 -8.42
N ALA A 15 2.12 10.83 -8.29
CA ALA A 15 2.51 11.79 -7.25
C ALA A 15 1.76 13.12 -7.38
N GLN A 16 1.56 13.62 -8.61
CA GLN A 16 0.75 14.81 -8.86
C GLN A 16 -0.72 14.59 -8.49
N LEU A 17 -1.27 13.41 -8.78
CA LEU A 17 -2.64 13.07 -8.39
C LEU A 17 -2.82 13.12 -6.86
N ILE A 18 -1.88 12.57 -6.10
CA ILE A 18 -1.89 12.64 -4.63
C ILE A 18 -1.90 14.09 -4.16
N SER A 19 -1.03 14.92 -4.71
CA SER A 19 -0.97 16.35 -4.35
C SER A 19 -2.27 17.09 -4.64
N ARG A 20 -2.90 16.84 -5.79
CA ARG A 20 -4.19 17.45 -6.16
C ARG A 20 -5.34 17.04 -5.23
N ASN A 21 -5.25 15.85 -4.64
CA ASN A 21 -6.25 15.33 -3.69
C ASN A 21 -5.98 15.77 -2.23
N GLY A 22 -5.13 16.78 -2.02
CA GLY A 22 -4.82 17.30 -0.70
C GLY A 22 -3.82 16.46 0.11
N GLY A 23 -3.13 15.53 -0.54
CA GLY A 23 -2.04 14.76 0.06
C GLY A 23 -0.70 15.50 0.03
N VAL A 24 0.39 14.73 0.01
CA VAL A 24 1.76 15.26 0.00
C VAL A 24 1.98 16.19 -1.20
N PRO A 25 2.47 17.42 -1.01
CA PRO A 25 2.74 18.35 -2.11
C PRO A 25 3.74 17.78 -3.11
N TYR A 26 3.44 17.89 -4.40
CA TYR A 26 4.31 17.35 -5.44
C TYR A 26 5.62 18.12 -5.58
N SER A 27 6.73 17.40 -5.55
CA SER A 27 8.08 17.91 -5.86
C SER A 27 8.83 16.87 -6.70
N ARG A 28 9.08 17.19 -7.97
CA ARG A 28 9.85 16.31 -8.85
C ARG A 28 11.29 16.10 -8.35
N ALA A 29 11.91 17.14 -7.81
CA ALA A 29 13.27 17.07 -7.28
C ALA A 29 13.36 16.17 -6.04
N SER A 30 12.30 16.07 -5.26
CA SER A 30 12.25 15.27 -4.03
C SER A 30 11.88 13.80 -4.27
N LEU A 31 11.50 13.40 -5.48
CA LEU A 31 11.10 12.00 -5.75
C LEU A 31 12.19 10.97 -5.44
N THR A 32 13.46 11.36 -5.45
CA THR A 32 14.59 10.50 -5.09
C THR A 32 14.90 10.52 -3.58
N ASP A 33 14.32 11.44 -2.83
CA ASP A 33 14.44 11.45 -1.37
C ASP A 33 13.67 10.27 -0.78
N PRO A 34 14.32 9.40 0.03
CA PRO A 34 13.68 8.19 0.54
C PRO A 34 12.46 8.46 1.41
N ARG A 35 12.52 9.47 2.29
CA ARG A 35 11.42 9.80 3.20
C ARG A 35 10.21 10.31 2.42
N TYR A 36 10.42 11.26 1.53
CA TYR A 36 9.38 11.83 0.67
C TYR A 36 8.76 10.74 -0.22
N ASN A 37 9.58 9.86 -0.79
CA ASN A 37 9.11 8.78 -1.66
C ASN A 37 8.25 7.75 -0.91
N LEU A 38 8.63 7.39 0.33
CA LEU A 38 7.85 6.52 1.20
C LEU A 38 6.51 7.16 1.59
N GLU A 39 6.49 8.45 1.95
CA GLU A 39 5.28 9.18 2.31
C GLU A 39 4.29 9.25 1.14
N LEU A 40 4.79 9.51 -0.08
CA LEU A 40 3.98 9.43 -1.30
C LEU A 40 3.43 8.02 -1.52
N GLY A 41 4.27 6.99 -1.37
CA GLY A 41 3.85 5.60 -1.54
C GLY A 41 2.75 5.20 -0.58
N GLN A 42 2.84 5.60 0.67
CA GLN A 42 1.78 5.40 1.67
C GLN A 42 0.48 6.10 1.27
N SER A 43 0.59 7.35 0.79
CA SER A 43 -0.59 8.12 0.35
C SER A 43 -1.28 7.46 -0.86
N VAL A 44 -0.52 6.87 -1.78
CA VAL A 44 -1.08 6.10 -2.91
C VAL A 44 -1.80 4.84 -2.43
N ILE A 45 -1.22 4.11 -1.47
CA ILE A 45 -1.84 2.91 -0.90
C ILE A 45 -3.16 3.27 -0.22
N GLU A 46 -3.20 4.34 0.58
CA GLU A 46 -4.42 4.82 1.23
C GLU A 46 -5.49 5.25 0.23
N LEU A 47 -5.08 5.95 -0.85
CA LEU A 47 -5.99 6.32 -1.92
C LEU A 47 -6.59 5.07 -2.58
N TYR A 48 -5.78 4.08 -2.95
CA TYR A 48 -6.27 2.87 -3.61
C TYR A 48 -7.11 2.00 -2.68
N ARG A 49 -6.81 1.99 -1.38
CA ARG A 49 -7.64 1.34 -0.37
C ARG A 49 -9.05 1.94 -0.32
N SER A 50 -9.20 3.24 -0.52
CA SER A 50 -10.49 3.93 -0.47
C SER A 50 -11.37 3.72 -1.73
N TYR A 51 -10.81 3.16 -2.81
CA TYR A 51 -11.56 2.97 -4.05
C TYR A 51 -12.58 1.83 -3.93
N SER A 52 -13.77 2.05 -4.48
CA SER A 52 -14.82 1.01 -4.56
C SER A 52 -14.35 -0.21 -5.35
N SER A 53 -13.49 -0.02 -6.35
CA SER A 53 -12.93 -1.11 -7.16
C SER A 53 -12.04 -2.08 -6.37
N THR A 54 -11.42 -1.63 -5.28
CA THR A 54 -10.63 -2.48 -4.40
C THR A 54 -11.42 -3.01 -3.22
N GLY A 55 -12.46 -2.28 -2.78
CA GLY A 55 -13.24 -2.59 -1.59
C GLY A 55 -12.38 -2.69 -0.32
N GLY A 56 -11.19 -2.08 -0.31
CA GLY A 56 -10.23 -2.20 0.78
C GLY A 56 -9.61 -3.60 0.93
N GLN A 57 -9.78 -4.49 -0.05
CA GLN A 57 -9.24 -5.85 -0.02
C GLN A 57 -7.75 -5.85 -0.38
N LEU A 58 -6.93 -6.46 0.47
CA LEU A 58 -5.47 -6.42 0.37
C LEU A 58 -4.93 -6.82 -1.03
N PRO A 59 -5.34 -7.96 -1.64
CA PRO A 59 -4.83 -8.33 -2.97
C PRO A 59 -5.17 -7.31 -4.04
N ARG A 60 -6.36 -6.71 -3.98
CA ARG A 60 -6.82 -5.71 -4.95
C ARG A 60 -6.10 -4.37 -4.79
N VAL A 61 -5.79 -3.97 -3.57
CA VAL A 61 -4.98 -2.77 -3.29
C VAL A 61 -3.56 -2.94 -3.84
N ILE A 62 -2.93 -4.10 -3.57
CA ILE A 62 -1.59 -4.42 -4.09
C ILE A 62 -1.60 -4.47 -5.62
N ALA A 63 -2.60 -5.11 -6.23
CA ALA A 63 -2.76 -5.16 -7.68
C ALA A 63 -2.92 -3.74 -8.28
N SER A 64 -3.68 -2.87 -7.61
CA SER A 64 -3.86 -1.48 -8.05
C SER A 64 -2.57 -0.67 -8.00
N TYR A 65 -1.68 -1.00 -7.07
CA TYR A 65 -0.37 -0.35 -6.99
C TYR A 65 0.52 -0.68 -8.20
N ASN A 66 0.49 -1.91 -8.66
CA ASN A 66 1.29 -2.36 -9.82
C ASN A 66 0.65 -2.04 -11.17
N ALA A 67 -0.64 -2.37 -11.35
CA ALA A 67 -1.34 -2.24 -12.63
C ALA A 67 -2.15 -0.96 -12.80
N GLY A 68 -2.35 -0.22 -11.70
CA GLY A 68 -3.30 0.88 -11.63
C GLY A 68 -4.73 0.44 -11.28
N PRO A 69 -5.57 1.37 -10.77
CA PRO A 69 -6.91 1.05 -10.30
C PRO A 69 -7.92 0.75 -11.42
N ILE A 70 -7.70 1.27 -12.65
CA ILE A 70 -8.62 1.06 -13.77
C ILE A 70 -8.63 -0.40 -14.24
N PRO A 71 -7.49 -1.06 -14.51
CA PRO A 71 -7.48 -2.49 -14.80
C PRO A 71 -8.11 -3.33 -13.68
N VAL A 72 -7.77 -3.05 -12.42
CA VAL A 72 -8.30 -3.78 -11.26
C VAL A 72 -9.82 -3.65 -11.17
N GLY A 73 -10.37 -2.47 -11.46
CA GLY A 73 -11.83 -2.29 -11.54
C GLY A 73 -12.50 -3.17 -12.61
N ARG A 74 -11.83 -3.40 -13.74
CA ARG A 74 -12.31 -4.33 -14.77
C ARG A 74 -12.23 -5.79 -14.33
N TRP A 75 -11.22 -6.13 -13.52
CA TRP A 75 -11.02 -7.48 -12.97
C TRP A 75 -11.98 -7.80 -11.81
N ALA A 76 -12.74 -6.83 -11.31
CA ALA A 76 -13.80 -7.07 -10.33
C ALA A 76 -14.88 -8.04 -10.85
N ASN A 77 -15.03 -8.16 -12.19
CA ASN A 77 -15.97 -9.08 -12.83
C ASN A 77 -15.42 -10.50 -13.05
N ILE A 78 -14.19 -10.78 -12.62
CA ILE A 78 -13.65 -12.15 -12.66
C ILE A 78 -14.52 -13.03 -11.76
N ASN A 79 -14.98 -14.16 -12.30
CA ASN A 79 -15.72 -15.15 -11.53
C ASN A 79 -14.75 -15.94 -10.62
N ASP A 80 -14.43 -15.39 -9.50
CA ASP A 80 -13.54 -15.95 -8.50
C ASP A 80 -14.24 -16.85 -7.47
N LYS A 81 -15.55 -17.01 -7.60
CA LYS A 81 -16.40 -17.77 -6.65
C LYS A 81 -16.21 -17.38 -5.18
N GLY A 82 -15.78 -16.16 -4.94
CA GLY A 82 -15.48 -15.64 -3.61
C GLY A 82 -14.09 -15.99 -3.07
N ASP A 83 -13.25 -16.66 -3.87
CA ASP A 83 -11.91 -17.11 -3.47
C ASP A 83 -10.83 -16.11 -3.94
N PRO A 84 -10.09 -15.46 -3.02
CA PRO A 84 -9.02 -14.53 -3.37
C PRO A 84 -7.86 -15.18 -4.10
N LEU A 85 -7.56 -16.47 -3.84
CA LEU A 85 -6.49 -17.19 -4.54
C LEU A 85 -6.87 -17.39 -6.00
N LEU A 86 -8.11 -17.81 -6.27
CA LEU A 86 -8.60 -17.96 -7.63
C LEU A 86 -8.63 -16.61 -8.37
N TRP A 87 -8.98 -15.52 -7.69
CA TRP A 87 -8.91 -14.18 -8.28
C TRP A 87 -7.48 -13.81 -8.68
N ILE A 88 -6.49 -14.02 -7.79
CA ILE A 88 -5.08 -13.71 -8.06
C ILE A 88 -4.59 -14.49 -9.28
N GLU A 89 -4.84 -15.79 -9.33
CA GLU A 89 -4.44 -16.66 -10.45
C GLU A 89 -5.13 -16.28 -11.78
N SER A 90 -6.30 -15.65 -11.69
CA SER A 90 -7.07 -15.21 -12.86
C SER A 90 -6.71 -13.81 -13.35
N ILE A 91 -5.79 -13.09 -12.70
CA ILE A 91 -5.33 -11.77 -13.13
C ILE A 91 -4.74 -11.86 -14.55
N PRO A 92 -5.27 -11.10 -15.54
CA PRO A 92 -4.81 -11.20 -16.93
C PRO A 92 -3.35 -10.74 -17.14
N TYR A 93 -2.90 -9.78 -16.33
CA TYR A 93 -1.54 -9.25 -16.41
C TYR A 93 -0.58 -10.16 -15.64
N TRP A 94 0.26 -10.90 -16.37
CA TRP A 94 1.18 -11.85 -15.78
C TRP A 94 2.11 -11.21 -14.73
N GLU A 95 2.61 -9.99 -14.97
CA GLU A 95 3.45 -9.26 -14.03
C GLU A 95 2.70 -9.01 -12.70
N THR A 96 1.47 -8.51 -12.77
CA THR A 96 0.65 -8.25 -11.58
C THR A 96 0.27 -9.53 -10.86
N ARG A 97 0.02 -10.62 -11.60
CA ARG A 97 -0.28 -11.94 -11.04
C ARG A 97 0.86 -12.45 -10.16
N TYR A 98 2.12 -12.22 -10.55
CA TYR A 98 3.29 -12.56 -9.73
C TYR A 98 3.60 -11.52 -8.65
N TYR A 99 3.33 -10.26 -8.92
CA TYR A 99 3.60 -9.17 -7.99
C TYR A 99 2.76 -9.30 -6.71
N VAL A 100 1.47 -9.55 -6.83
CA VAL A 100 0.55 -9.62 -5.68
C VAL A 100 1.00 -10.65 -4.64
N PRO A 101 1.17 -11.94 -4.96
CA PRO A 101 1.61 -12.92 -3.96
C PRO A 101 3.02 -12.67 -3.46
N SER A 102 3.91 -12.08 -4.27
CA SER A 102 5.26 -11.74 -3.84
C SER A 102 5.26 -10.67 -2.76
N VAL A 103 4.45 -9.62 -2.92
CA VAL A 103 4.31 -8.56 -1.92
C VAL A 103 3.67 -9.10 -0.65
N MET A 104 2.59 -9.88 -0.76
CA MET A 104 1.92 -10.48 0.39
C MET A 104 2.86 -11.40 1.18
N ARG A 105 3.58 -12.28 0.49
CA ARG A 105 4.57 -13.16 1.12
C ARG A 105 5.63 -12.38 1.90
N ASN A 106 6.18 -11.32 1.29
CA ASN A 106 7.20 -10.51 1.94
C ASN A 106 6.63 -9.80 3.18
N MET A 107 5.42 -9.25 3.08
CA MET A 107 4.73 -8.64 4.21
C MET A 107 4.59 -9.62 5.38
N TRP A 108 4.14 -10.86 5.12
CA TRP A 108 3.99 -11.87 6.18
C TRP A 108 5.33 -12.31 6.77
N ILE A 109 6.41 -12.36 5.95
CA ILE A 109 7.76 -12.65 6.46
C ILE A 109 8.19 -11.55 7.42
N TYR A 110 8.01 -10.27 7.07
CA TYR A 110 8.37 -9.16 7.95
C TYR A 110 7.53 -9.17 9.25
N GLN A 111 6.22 -9.36 9.15
CA GLN A 111 5.36 -9.50 10.33
C GLN A 111 5.81 -10.66 11.23
N GLY A 112 6.17 -11.80 10.67
CA GLY A 112 6.70 -12.93 11.42
C GLY A 112 8.03 -12.65 12.12
N LEU A 113 8.93 -11.86 11.49
CA LEU A 113 10.18 -11.41 12.12
C LEU A 113 9.92 -10.48 13.32
N ASP A 114 8.94 -9.61 13.21
CA ASP A 114 8.52 -8.68 14.27
C ASP A 114 7.60 -9.33 15.32
N ARG A 115 7.32 -10.64 15.18
CA ARG A 115 6.40 -11.42 16.03
C ARG A 115 4.99 -10.86 16.08
N GLU A 116 4.57 -10.23 14.99
CA GLU A 116 3.21 -9.76 14.81
C GLU A 116 2.28 -10.89 14.36
N ASP A 117 1.00 -10.75 14.69
CA ASP A 117 -0.04 -11.61 14.12
C ASP A 117 -0.15 -11.37 12.61
N THR A 118 -0.45 -12.45 11.89
CA THR A 118 -0.63 -12.43 10.45
C THR A 118 -2.09 -12.74 10.04
N PRO A 119 -3.07 -11.90 10.41
CA PRO A 119 -4.49 -12.18 10.17
C PRO A 119 -4.83 -12.29 8.69
N THR A 120 -4.11 -11.55 7.83
CA THR A 120 -4.30 -11.61 6.38
C THR A 120 -3.78 -12.92 5.79
N LEU A 121 -2.72 -13.50 6.32
CA LEU A 121 -2.25 -14.84 5.95
C LEU A 121 -3.30 -15.89 6.33
N LYS A 122 -3.84 -15.81 7.54
CA LYS A 122 -4.88 -16.73 8.00
C LYS A 122 -6.12 -16.64 7.12
N ALA A 123 -6.60 -15.44 6.82
CA ALA A 123 -7.74 -15.24 5.93
C ALA A 123 -7.48 -15.87 4.54
N MET A 124 -6.29 -15.67 3.96
CA MET A 124 -5.94 -16.29 2.67
C MET A 124 -5.89 -17.82 2.74
N ALA A 125 -5.37 -18.39 3.82
CA ALA A 125 -5.32 -19.85 4.02
C ALA A 125 -6.72 -20.45 4.18
N GLU A 126 -7.69 -19.68 4.64
CA GLU A 126 -9.10 -20.04 4.79
C GLU A 126 -9.95 -19.65 3.56
N HIS A 127 -9.34 -19.24 2.45
CA HIS A 127 -10.01 -18.76 1.23
C HIS A 127 -10.92 -17.56 1.45
N HIS A 128 -10.64 -16.73 2.45
CA HIS A 128 -11.36 -15.49 2.74
C HIS A 128 -10.59 -14.29 2.21
N TRP A 129 -11.33 -13.29 1.73
CA TRP A 129 -10.73 -12.03 1.28
C TRP A 129 -10.13 -11.26 2.45
N PRO A 130 -8.81 -11.08 2.51
CA PRO A 130 -8.19 -10.30 3.57
C PRO A 130 -8.46 -8.81 3.34
N ALA A 131 -8.93 -8.13 4.38
CA ALA A 131 -8.97 -6.68 4.39
C ALA A 131 -7.55 -6.11 4.44
N PHE A 132 -7.34 -4.95 3.80
CA PHE A 132 -6.09 -4.22 4.00
C PHE A 132 -5.97 -3.86 5.48
N PRO A 133 -4.83 -4.11 6.14
CA PRO A 133 -4.66 -3.83 7.56
C PRO A 133 -5.01 -2.37 7.88
N ASN A 134 -5.81 -2.16 8.90
CA ASN A 134 -6.17 -0.82 9.34
C ASN A 134 -4.96 -0.11 9.92
N GLY A 135 -4.61 0.99 9.29
CA GLY A 135 -3.69 1.96 9.85
C GLY A 135 -2.24 1.50 9.84
N VAL A 136 -1.54 1.71 8.74
CA VAL A 136 -0.16 2.13 8.89
C VAL A 136 -0.24 3.40 9.74
N THR A 137 0.14 3.26 11.01
CA THR A 137 0.38 4.41 11.85
C THR A 137 1.27 5.33 11.02
N ARG A 138 0.79 6.52 10.68
CA ARG A 138 1.66 7.50 10.03
C ARG A 138 2.95 7.48 10.80
N ILE A 139 4.08 7.35 10.11
CA ILE A 139 5.37 7.74 10.65
C ILE A 139 5.33 9.28 10.62
N SER A 140 4.39 9.86 11.38
CA SER A 140 4.47 11.22 11.83
C SER A 140 5.64 11.16 12.81
N GLY A 141 6.77 11.70 12.38
CA GLY A 141 7.82 12.04 13.32
C GLY A 141 7.17 12.91 14.39
N ASP A 142 6.80 12.29 15.49
CA ASP A 142 6.35 12.97 16.67
C ASP A 142 7.53 13.81 17.17
N ARG A 143 7.52 15.09 16.78
CA ARG A 143 8.41 16.11 17.35
C ARG A 143 7.87 16.65 18.68
N SER A 144 6.95 15.98 19.35
CA SER A 144 6.33 16.44 20.58
C SER A 144 6.89 15.80 21.85
N ALA A 145 8.01 15.10 21.80
CA ALA A 145 8.74 14.71 22.99
C ALA A 145 10.07 15.49 23.11
N ALA A 146 9.97 16.79 23.21
CA ALA A 146 11.04 17.56 23.84
C ALA A 146 10.94 17.27 25.35
N PRO A 147 12.02 16.82 26.02
CA PRO A 147 11.98 16.65 27.47
C PRO A 147 11.73 18.00 28.12
N GLU A 148 10.67 18.08 28.92
CA GLU A 148 10.44 19.19 29.84
C GLU A 148 11.70 19.37 30.69
N ALA A 149 12.42 20.46 30.46
CA ALA A 149 13.49 20.91 31.31
C ALA A 149 12.89 21.20 32.70
N THR A 150 13.19 20.32 33.64
CA THR A 150 12.92 20.53 35.07
C THR A 150 13.51 21.86 35.48
N ARG A 151 12.70 22.89 35.60
CA ARG A 151 13.07 24.10 36.32
C ARG A 151 13.16 23.73 37.80
N ALA A 152 14.36 23.46 38.26
CA ALA A 152 14.67 23.50 39.68
C ALA A 152 14.43 24.94 40.14
N GLY A 153 13.45 25.10 40.99
CA GLY A 153 13.24 26.35 41.71
C GLY A 153 14.27 26.51 42.81
N ASN A 154 14.70 27.68 42.97
CA ASN A 154 15.27 28.20 44.20
C ASN A 154 14.34 29.24 44.74
#